data_f865787286f58232b9ba3bb528745cc4
#
_entry.id   f865787286f58232b9ba3bb528745cc4
#
_cell.length_a   1.000
_cell.length_b   1.000
_cell.length_c   1.000
_cell.angle_alpha   90.00
_cell.angle_beta   90.00
_cell.angle_gamma   90.00
#
_symmetry.space_group_name_H-M   'P 1'
#
loop_
_entity.id
_entity.type
_entity.pdbx_description
1 polymer ?
#
loop_
_entity_poly.entity_id
_entity_poly.type
_entity_poly.pdbx_seq_one_letter_code
_entity_poly.pdbx_strand_id
1 'polypeptide(L)'
;MKKAFILVNTGSPAELSAAACKTFLREFLSDPDVVPAPFFVRYPLARVIASKRAEAYLANLKKISRGGVPRLVEACAGLARKIAAMTGTETFAAHRYGAFPVAEAIRAARDSGARDFRFLPMFPQSASSTTFSVKREVFAHRREGEVFRFRENYFDDGAYISALAALFGRFGDRSLPTLASFHSVPVSQDGKTGYSAQCRKTAGLLASAAGLADVSVVWQSQMGGPLKWLGPSASAEIGRLSASGVDGVNVVCPGFACGCTETLVE
;
A
#
# COMPACT_ATOMS: atom_id res chain seq x y z
N MET A 1 8.11 24.52 -17.22
CA MET A 1 6.78 24.09 -16.78
C MET A 1 6.81 23.94 -15.26
N LYS A 2 5.80 24.47 -14.56
CA LYS A 2 5.67 24.27 -13.10
C LYS A 2 5.42 22.79 -12.83
N LYS A 3 6.12 22.24 -11.83
CA LYS A 3 6.04 20.83 -11.42
C LYS A 3 5.15 20.69 -10.19
N ALA A 4 4.47 19.54 -10.06
CA ALA A 4 3.85 19.11 -8.82
C ALA A 4 4.14 17.62 -8.58
N PHE A 5 4.34 17.24 -7.31
CA PHE A 5 4.39 15.85 -6.89
C PHE A 5 3.01 15.42 -6.40
N ILE A 6 2.60 14.21 -6.74
CA ILE A 6 1.36 13.60 -6.25
C ILE A 6 1.71 12.22 -5.69
N LEU A 7 1.57 12.08 -4.37
CA LEU A 7 1.74 10.81 -3.66
C LEU A 7 0.42 10.07 -3.71
N VAL A 8 0.37 8.87 -4.28
CA VAL A 8 -0.89 8.13 -4.43
C VAL A 8 -0.86 6.85 -3.62
N ASN A 9 -1.82 6.69 -2.72
CA ASN A 9 -2.03 5.45 -1.97
C ASN A 9 -3.36 4.77 -2.37
N THR A 10 -3.58 3.54 -1.91
CA THR A 10 -4.85 2.81 -2.11
C THR A 10 -6.02 3.63 -1.59
N GLY A 11 -5.90 4.16 -0.38
CA GLY A 11 -6.87 5.02 0.21
C GLY A 11 -7.50 4.50 1.49
N SER A 12 -8.46 5.26 1.97
CA SER A 12 -9.19 5.01 3.20
C SER A 12 -10.58 5.66 3.10
N PRO A 13 -11.56 5.22 3.91
CA PRO A 13 -12.82 5.94 4.02
C PRO A 13 -12.60 7.43 4.33
N ALA A 14 -13.48 8.29 3.86
CA ALA A 14 -13.37 9.74 4.08
C ALA A 14 -13.57 10.12 5.57
N GLU A 15 -14.31 9.29 6.31
CA GLU A 15 -14.59 9.44 7.73
C GLU A 15 -14.71 8.08 8.43
N LEU A 16 -14.68 8.08 9.76
CA LEU A 16 -14.79 6.87 10.58
C LEU A 16 -16.27 6.50 10.83
N SER A 17 -17.00 6.19 9.76
CA SER A 17 -18.38 5.71 9.80
C SER A 17 -18.56 4.40 9.02
N ALA A 18 -19.54 3.59 9.40
CA ALA A 18 -19.86 2.35 8.67
C ALA A 18 -20.28 2.65 7.23
N ALA A 19 -20.99 3.75 7.00
CA ALA A 19 -21.41 4.17 5.67
C ALA A 19 -20.22 4.51 4.77
N ALA A 20 -19.25 5.27 5.26
CA ALA A 20 -18.01 5.59 4.54
C ALA A 20 -17.16 4.33 4.31
N CYS A 21 -17.04 3.45 5.30
CA CYS A 21 -16.36 2.15 5.14
C CYS A 21 -17.02 1.28 4.07
N LYS A 22 -18.34 1.21 4.06
CA LYS A 22 -19.10 0.47 3.04
C LYS A 22 -18.88 1.04 1.63
N THR A 23 -18.89 2.36 1.49
CA THR A 23 -18.62 3.03 0.21
C THR A 23 -17.21 2.75 -0.28
N PHE A 24 -16.21 2.94 0.57
CA PHE A 24 -14.81 2.63 0.27
C PHE A 24 -14.61 1.16 -0.17
N LEU A 25 -15.12 0.21 0.61
CA LEU A 25 -14.99 -1.22 0.29
C LEU A 25 -15.69 -1.57 -1.03
N ARG A 26 -16.83 -0.96 -1.31
CA ARG A 26 -17.55 -1.15 -2.59
C ARG A 26 -16.73 -0.63 -3.77
N GLU A 27 -16.16 0.57 -3.68
CA GLU A 27 -15.29 1.13 -4.71
C GLU A 27 -14.08 0.24 -4.95
N PHE A 28 -13.37 -0.12 -3.89
CA PHE A 28 -12.18 -0.97 -3.92
C PHE A 28 -12.47 -2.34 -4.56
N LEU A 29 -13.50 -3.06 -4.10
CA LEU A 29 -13.84 -4.38 -4.61
C LEU A 29 -14.52 -4.37 -5.98
N SER A 30 -14.97 -3.21 -6.46
CA SER A 30 -15.53 -3.04 -7.80
C SER A 30 -14.45 -2.79 -8.86
N ASP A 31 -13.19 -2.63 -8.49
CA ASP A 31 -12.09 -2.44 -9.45
C ASP A 31 -11.67 -3.79 -10.07
N PRO A 32 -11.57 -3.90 -11.42
CA PRO A 32 -11.13 -5.13 -12.10
C PRO A 32 -9.69 -5.52 -11.79
N ASP A 33 -8.83 -4.58 -11.40
CA ASP A 33 -7.46 -4.87 -11.00
C ASP A 33 -7.36 -5.44 -9.58
N VAL A 34 -8.42 -5.24 -8.75
CA VAL A 34 -8.55 -5.81 -7.41
C VAL A 34 -9.26 -7.17 -7.47
N VAL A 35 -10.44 -7.21 -8.09
CA VAL A 35 -11.24 -8.42 -8.28
C VAL A 35 -11.36 -8.71 -9.77
N PRO A 36 -10.52 -9.60 -10.33
CA PRO A 36 -10.47 -9.88 -11.77
C PRO A 36 -11.64 -10.78 -12.20
N ALA A 37 -12.86 -10.28 -12.09
CA ALA A 37 -14.09 -10.95 -12.51
C ALA A 37 -14.90 -10.04 -13.44
N PRO A 38 -15.78 -10.59 -14.28
CA PRO A 38 -16.70 -9.80 -15.11
C PRO A 38 -17.54 -8.83 -14.27
N PHE A 39 -17.91 -7.68 -14.83
CA PHE A 39 -18.62 -6.62 -14.11
C PHE A 39 -19.90 -7.12 -13.43
N PHE A 40 -20.70 -7.94 -14.11
CA PHE A 40 -21.95 -8.46 -13.58
C PHE A 40 -21.79 -9.46 -12.42
N VAL A 41 -20.60 -10.02 -12.21
CA VAL A 41 -20.22 -10.83 -11.04
C VAL A 41 -19.60 -9.96 -9.96
N ARG A 42 -18.60 -9.15 -10.34
CA ARG A 42 -17.81 -8.34 -9.43
C ARG A 42 -18.65 -7.31 -8.69
N TYR A 43 -19.54 -6.60 -9.39
CA TYR A 43 -20.30 -5.49 -8.80
C TYR A 43 -21.29 -5.96 -7.70
N PRO A 44 -22.15 -6.99 -7.91
CA PRO A 44 -22.97 -7.54 -6.84
C PRO A 44 -22.15 -8.10 -5.68
N LEU A 45 -21.07 -8.82 -5.96
CA LEU A 45 -20.16 -9.38 -4.95
C LEU A 45 -19.54 -8.28 -4.09
N ALA A 46 -19.05 -7.19 -4.67
CA ALA A 46 -18.52 -6.04 -3.96
C ALA A 46 -19.54 -5.43 -3.00
N ARG A 47 -20.81 -5.31 -3.41
CA ARG A 47 -21.89 -4.78 -2.55
C ARG A 47 -22.15 -5.67 -1.34
N VAL A 48 -22.21 -6.99 -1.54
CA VAL A 48 -22.44 -7.95 -0.47
C VAL A 48 -21.28 -7.95 0.53
N ILE A 49 -20.03 -8.05 0.03
CA ILE A 49 -18.85 -8.07 0.88
C ILE A 49 -18.70 -6.75 1.64
N ALA A 50 -18.87 -5.62 0.97
CA ALA A 50 -18.78 -4.29 1.61
C ALA A 50 -19.81 -4.16 2.75
N SER A 51 -21.05 -4.62 2.55
CA SER A 51 -22.09 -4.57 3.59
C SER A 51 -21.75 -5.44 4.79
N LYS A 52 -21.18 -6.63 4.58
CA LYS A 52 -20.82 -7.56 5.66
C LYS A 52 -19.56 -7.14 6.44
N ARG A 53 -18.61 -6.47 5.78
CA ARG A 53 -17.29 -6.17 6.37
C ARG A 53 -17.14 -4.73 6.89
N ALA A 54 -18.08 -3.83 6.59
CA ALA A 54 -17.96 -2.42 6.92
C ALA A 54 -17.75 -2.16 8.41
N GLU A 55 -18.51 -2.82 9.29
CA GLU A 55 -18.41 -2.63 10.75
C GLU A 55 -17.08 -3.17 11.30
N ALA A 56 -16.66 -4.36 10.89
CA ALA A 56 -15.38 -4.93 11.31
C ALA A 56 -14.21 -4.09 10.83
N TYR A 57 -14.28 -3.57 9.59
CA TYR A 57 -13.27 -2.68 9.04
C TYR A 57 -13.22 -1.34 9.80
N LEU A 58 -14.38 -0.75 10.13
CA LEU A 58 -14.48 0.44 10.97
C LEU A 58 -13.85 0.21 12.35
N ALA A 59 -14.12 -0.93 12.99
CA ALA A 59 -13.55 -1.27 14.28
C ALA A 59 -12.01 -1.31 14.22
N ASN A 60 -11.43 -1.88 13.17
CA ASN A 60 -9.98 -1.89 12.96
C ASN A 60 -9.42 -0.49 12.70
N LEU A 61 -10.07 0.32 11.87
CA LEU A 61 -9.65 1.71 11.65
C LEU A 61 -9.64 2.53 12.94
N LYS A 62 -10.67 2.37 13.79
CA LYS A 62 -10.75 3.09 15.08
C LYS A 62 -9.58 2.77 16.03
N LYS A 63 -9.04 1.53 16.00
CA LYS A 63 -7.89 1.15 16.84
C LYS A 63 -6.62 1.97 16.54
N ILE A 64 -6.42 2.39 15.29
CA ILE A 64 -5.20 3.05 14.82
C ILE A 64 -5.38 4.54 14.50
N SER A 65 -6.62 5.01 14.43
CA SER A 65 -6.93 6.39 14.08
C SER A 65 -6.88 7.30 15.31
N ARG A 66 -6.46 8.55 15.11
CA ARG A 66 -6.41 9.58 16.13
C ARG A 66 -7.19 10.81 15.67
N GLY A 67 -7.88 11.48 16.60
CA GLY A 67 -8.61 12.72 16.26
C GLY A 67 -9.72 12.55 15.21
N GLY A 68 -10.29 11.35 15.08
CA GLY A 68 -11.40 11.11 14.12
C GLY A 68 -10.97 10.96 12.65
N VAL A 69 -9.68 11.06 12.35
CA VAL A 69 -9.15 10.93 10.97
C VAL A 69 -8.52 9.54 10.77
N PRO A 70 -8.81 8.84 9.66
CA PRO A 70 -8.15 7.58 9.34
C PRO A 70 -6.63 7.75 9.27
N ARG A 71 -5.88 6.85 9.91
CA ARG A 71 -4.42 6.93 10.05
C ARG A 71 -3.67 7.08 8.73
N LEU A 72 -4.09 6.36 7.70
CA LEU A 72 -3.46 6.43 6.38
C LEU A 72 -3.59 7.82 5.74
N VAL A 73 -4.75 8.44 5.89
CA VAL A 73 -5.04 9.79 5.37
C VAL A 73 -4.11 10.81 6.02
N GLU A 74 -4.01 10.77 7.36
CA GLU A 74 -3.12 11.65 8.12
C GLU A 74 -1.64 11.46 7.73
N ALA A 75 -1.19 10.21 7.63
CA ALA A 75 0.18 9.86 7.30
C ALA A 75 0.56 10.32 5.88
N CYS A 76 -0.29 10.09 4.87
CA CYS A 76 -0.04 10.53 3.50
C CYS A 76 -0.01 12.06 3.40
N ALA A 77 -0.95 12.77 4.03
CA ALA A 77 -0.97 14.23 4.06
C ALA A 77 0.26 14.81 4.79
N GLY A 78 0.67 14.19 5.91
CA GLY A 78 1.87 14.57 6.65
C GLY A 78 3.14 14.41 5.82
N LEU A 79 3.26 13.30 5.09
CA LEU A 79 4.40 13.05 4.20
C LEU A 79 4.43 14.05 3.04
N ALA A 80 3.29 14.34 2.42
CA ALA A 80 3.21 15.33 1.34
C ALA A 80 3.69 16.71 1.81
N ARG A 81 3.26 17.17 3.00
CA ARG A 81 3.74 18.43 3.59
C ARG A 81 5.25 18.43 3.83
N LYS A 82 5.82 17.34 4.34
CA LYS A 82 7.28 17.23 4.57
C LYS A 82 8.06 17.28 3.25
N ILE A 83 7.60 16.56 2.22
CA ILE A 83 8.26 16.59 0.90
C ILE A 83 8.17 17.99 0.29
N ALA A 84 7.03 18.65 0.37
CA ALA A 84 6.89 20.03 -0.11
C ALA A 84 7.86 20.98 0.59
N ALA A 85 7.99 20.90 1.90
CA ALA A 85 8.92 21.71 2.68
C ALA A 85 10.40 21.43 2.33
N MET A 86 10.76 20.15 2.09
CA MET A 86 12.14 19.75 1.77
C MET A 86 12.55 20.11 0.34
N THR A 87 11.62 20.07 -0.61
CA THR A 87 11.90 20.19 -2.04
C THR A 87 11.54 21.54 -2.64
N GLY A 88 10.77 22.36 -1.92
CA GLY A 88 10.17 23.59 -2.47
C GLY A 88 9.14 23.32 -3.58
N THR A 89 8.77 22.06 -3.82
CA THR A 89 7.79 21.69 -4.86
C THR A 89 6.46 21.34 -4.23
N GLU A 90 5.39 21.92 -4.75
CA GLU A 90 4.03 21.59 -4.30
C GLU A 90 3.82 20.07 -4.39
N THR A 91 3.35 19.50 -3.29
CA THR A 91 3.15 18.06 -3.15
C THR A 91 1.78 17.79 -2.57
N PHE A 92 1.03 16.94 -3.24
CA PHE A 92 -0.33 16.55 -2.90
C PHE A 92 -0.38 15.09 -2.48
N ALA A 93 -1.19 14.78 -1.47
CA ALA A 93 -1.58 13.41 -1.18
C ALA A 93 -2.86 13.09 -1.93
N ALA A 94 -2.94 11.90 -2.51
CA ALA A 94 -4.08 11.40 -3.23
C ALA A 94 -4.36 9.93 -2.91
N HIS A 95 -5.59 9.52 -3.07
CA HIS A 95 -6.00 8.14 -2.88
C HIS A 95 -6.75 7.62 -4.12
N ARG A 96 -6.53 6.34 -4.40
CA ARG A 96 -7.25 5.66 -5.48
C ARG A 96 -8.73 5.51 -5.17
N TYR A 97 -9.07 5.28 -3.88
CA TYR A 97 -10.43 5.11 -3.40
C TYR A 97 -10.68 5.93 -2.12
N GLY A 98 -11.91 6.34 -1.91
CA GLY A 98 -12.35 7.04 -0.70
C GLY A 98 -11.92 8.48 -0.62
N ALA A 99 -11.28 8.86 0.49
CA ALA A 99 -10.88 10.25 0.77
C ALA A 99 -9.82 10.78 -0.21
N PHE A 100 -9.89 12.05 -0.57
CA PHE A 100 -8.92 12.74 -1.43
C PHE A 100 -8.64 12.03 -2.76
N PRO A 101 -9.64 11.93 -3.66
CA PRO A 101 -9.48 11.22 -4.94
C PRO A 101 -8.35 11.77 -5.80
N VAL A 102 -7.72 10.90 -6.59
CA VAL A 102 -6.67 11.27 -7.56
C VAL A 102 -7.09 12.44 -8.45
N ALA A 103 -8.33 12.43 -8.92
CA ALA A 103 -8.90 13.51 -9.76
C ALA A 103 -8.83 14.89 -9.07
N GLU A 104 -9.12 14.96 -7.78
CA GLU A 104 -9.08 16.20 -7.01
C GLU A 104 -7.67 16.71 -6.80
N ALA A 105 -6.72 15.82 -6.49
CA ALA A 105 -5.31 16.17 -6.34
C ALA A 105 -4.73 16.70 -7.66
N ILE A 106 -5.05 16.05 -8.80
CA ILE A 106 -4.65 16.54 -10.13
C ILE A 106 -5.28 17.91 -10.42
N ARG A 107 -6.57 18.11 -10.08
CA ARG A 107 -7.24 19.41 -10.24
C ARG A 107 -6.55 20.49 -9.41
N ALA A 108 -6.33 20.25 -8.13
CA ALA A 108 -5.67 21.21 -7.24
C ALA A 108 -4.25 21.57 -7.73
N ALA A 109 -3.47 20.57 -8.15
CA ALA A 109 -2.15 20.82 -8.74
C ALA A 109 -2.23 21.62 -10.04
N ARG A 110 -3.25 21.38 -10.87
CA ARG A 110 -3.50 22.09 -12.12
C ARG A 110 -3.90 23.56 -11.87
N ASP A 111 -4.74 23.80 -10.86
CA ASP A 111 -5.20 25.12 -10.44
C ASP A 111 -4.05 25.96 -9.85
N SER A 112 -3.06 25.31 -9.24
CA SER A 112 -1.82 25.97 -8.81
C SER A 112 -0.87 26.33 -9.97
N GLY A 113 -1.21 25.97 -11.21
CA GLY A 113 -0.42 26.25 -12.41
C GLY A 113 0.55 25.12 -12.83
N ALA A 114 0.51 23.95 -12.18
CA ALA A 114 1.34 22.82 -12.59
C ALA A 114 0.90 22.26 -13.96
N ARG A 115 1.89 21.82 -14.74
CA ARG A 115 1.73 21.16 -16.05
C ARG A 115 2.67 19.94 -16.21
N ASP A 116 3.66 19.75 -15.32
CA ASP A 116 4.51 18.55 -15.18
C ASP A 116 4.13 17.86 -13.86
N PHE A 117 3.33 16.80 -13.93
CA PHE A 117 2.82 16.04 -12.81
C PHE A 117 3.68 14.80 -12.61
N ARG A 118 4.18 14.61 -11.38
CA ARG A 118 5.04 13.48 -11.01
C ARG A 118 4.35 12.64 -9.97
N PHE A 119 3.88 11.48 -10.38
CA PHE A 119 3.15 10.54 -9.54
C PHE A 119 4.12 9.54 -8.90
N LEU A 120 4.06 9.46 -7.57
CA LEU A 120 4.73 8.43 -6.79
C LEU A 120 3.67 7.58 -6.09
N PRO A 121 3.38 6.38 -6.59
CA PRO A 121 2.59 5.42 -5.85
C PRO A 121 3.30 5.04 -4.54
N MET A 122 2.53 4.95 -3.47
CA MET A 122 3.04 4.60 -2.13
C MET A 122 3.19 3.08 -1.97
N PHE A 123 3.49 2.39 -3.08
CA PHE A 123 3.69 0.95 -3.19
C PHE A 123 5.08 0.69 -3.78
N PRO A 124 6.04 0.25 -2.97
CA PRO A 124 7.39 -0.02 -3.47
C PRO A 124 7.43 -1.10 -4.53
N GLN A 125 6.62 -2.15 -4.38
CA GLN A 125 6.49 -3.26 -5.32
C GLN A 125 5.21 -3.11 -6.17
N SER A 126 5.30 -3.47 -7.46
CA SER A 126 4.19 -3.34 -8.41
C SER A 126 3.22 -4.51 -8.31
N ALA A 127 1.95 -4.23 -8.04
CA ALA A 127 0.85 -5.20 -8.12
C ALA A 127 -0.32 -4.67 -8.94
N SER A 128 -1.16 -5.57 -9.45
CA SER A 128 -2.35 -5.20 -10.25
C SER A 128 -3.29 -4.30 -9.44
N SER A 129 -3.62 -4.72 -8.22
CA SER A 129 -4.57 -4.05 -7.32
C SER A 129 -4.10 -2.70 -6.77
N THR A 130 -2.82 -2.37 -6.94
CA THR A 130 -2.22 -1.12 -6.45
C THR A 130 -1.68 -0.30 -7.60
N THR A 131 -0.48 -0.60 -8.07
CA THR A 131 0.23 0.20 -9.09
C THR A 131 -0.55 0.33 -10.38
N PHE A 132 -1.13 -0.77 -10.92
CA PHE A 132 -1.79 -0.71 -12.22
C PHE A 132 -3.16 -0.04 -12.13
N SER A 133 -3.93 -0.31 -11.08
CA SER A 133 -5.18 0.42 -10.82
C SER A 133 -4.95 1.93 -10.69
N VAL A 134 -3.92 2.34 -9.90
CA VAL A 134 -3.55 3.75 -9.74
C VAL A 134 -3.09 4.35 -11.06
N LYS A 135 -2.23 3.65 -11.83
CA LYS A 135 -1.75 4.14 -13.12
C LYS A 135 -2.89 4.38 -14.10
N ARG A 136 -3.82 3.44 -14.19
CA ARG A 136 -5.02 3.58 -15.04
C ARG A 136 -5.84 4.82 -14.66
N GLU A 137 -6.11 5.01 -13.36
CA GLU A 137 -6.84 6.17 -12.85
C GLU A 137 -6.13 7.48 -13.16
N VAL A 138 -4.84 7.57 -12.86
CA VAL A 138 -4.03 8.76 -13.11
C VAL A 138 -4.09 9.18 -14.57
N PHE A 139 -3.83 8.26 -15.50
CA PHE A 139 -3.77 8.58 -16.93
C PHE A 139 -5.13 8.87 -17.54
N ALA A 140 -6.23 8.44 -16.93
CA ALA A 140 -7.59 8.81 -17.37
C ALA A 140 -7.88 10.31 -17.22
N HIS A 141 -7.11 11.02 -16.36
CA HIS A 141 -7.28 12.45 -16.12
C HIS A 141 -6.29 13.35 -16.87
N ARG A 142 -5.41 12.77 -17.70
CA ARG A 142 -4.42 13.54 -18.47
C ARG A 142 -5.11 14.39 -19.55
N ARG A 143 -4.65 15.64 -19.69
CA ARG A 143 -5.08 16.55 -20.75
C ARG A 143 -3.95 16.83 -21.73
N GLU A 144 -4.30 17.33 -22.91
CA GLU A 144 -3.33 17.80 -23.89
C GLU A 144 -2.42 18.90 -23.31
N GLY A 145 -1.14 18.88 -23.69
CA GLY A 145 -0.14 19.82 -23.16
C GLY A 145 0.39 19.52 -21.77
N GLU A 146 -0.12 18.49 -21.07
CA GLU A 146 0.36 18.08 -19.76
C GLU A 146 1.39 16.94 -19.86
N VAL A 147 2.39 16.98 -18.98
CA VAL A 147 3.37 15.91 -18.81
C VAL A 147 3.04 15.12 -17.55
N PHE A 148 2.72 13.83 -17.73
CA PHE A 148 2.50 12.89 -16.63
C PHE A 148 3.66 11.91 -16.56
N ARG A 149 4.38 11.92 -15.42
CA ARG A 149 5.46 10.98 -15.12
C ARG A 149 5.05 10.12 -13.94
N PHE A 150 5.03 8.82 -14.15
CA PHE A 150 4.57 7.84 -13.17
C PHE A 150 5.72 6.88 -12.83
N ARG A 151 6.11 6.80 -11.56
CA ARG A 151 7.08 5.81 -11.08
C ARG A 151 6.36 4.52 -10.74
N GLU A 152 6.59 3.46 -11.49
CA GLU A 152 5.87 2.20 -11.31
C GLU A 152 6.26 1.43 -10.05
N ASN A 153 7.53 1.51 -9.66
CA ASN A 153 8.06 0.86 -8.47
C ASN A 153 9.36 1.52 -8.00
N TYR A 154 9.77 1.16 -6.80
CA TYR A 154 11.06 1.54 -6.19
C TYR A 154 11.55 0.48 -5.18
N PHE A 155 11.17 -0.78 -5.41
CA PHE A 155 11.43 -1.92 -4.54
C PHE A 155 12.92 -2.19 -4.29
N ASP A 156 13.81 -1.74 -5.17
CA ASP A 156 15.26 -1.87 -5.11
C ASP A 156 16.00 -0.51 -5.06
N ASP A 157 15.26 0.59 -4.88
CA ASP A 157 15.87 1.93 -4.76
C ASP A 157 16.74 2.02 -3.50
N GLY A 158 18.01 2.44 -3.68
CA GLY A 158 18.99 2.49 -2.60
C GLY A 158 18.59 3.38 -1.43
N ALA A 159 17.92 4.51 -1.68
CA ALA A 159 17.47 5.39 -0.61
C ALA A 159 16.31 4.76 0.18
N TYR A 160 15.40 4.07 -0.52
CA TYR A 160 14.33 3.32 0.12
C TYR A 160 14.86 2.17 0.99
N ILE A 161 15.80 1.37 0.48
CA ILE A 161 16.44 0.28 1.22
C ILE A 161 17.20 0.82 2.45
N SER A 162 17.95 1.92 2.29
CA SER A 162 18.66 2.57 3.40
C SER A 162 17.70 3.05 4.49
N ALA A 163 16.53 3.58 4.12
CA ALA A 163 15.50 3.99 5.08
C ALA A 163 14.92 2.78 5.85
N LEU A 164 14.68 1.65 5.17
CA LEU A 164 14.23 0.41 5.83
C LEU A 164 15.30 -0.12 6.80
N ALA A 165 16.57 -0.14 6.38
CA ALA A 165 17.67 -0.59 7.24
C ALA A 165 17.86 0.32 8.46
N ALA A 166 17.70 1.64 8.31
CA ALA A 166 17.75 2.59 9.42
C ALA A 166 16.60 2.38 10.41
N LEU A 167 15.38 2.10 9.93
CA LEU A 167 14.25 1.74 10.78
C LEU A 167 14.50 0.43 11.52
N PHE A 168 15.02 -0.58 10.84
CA PHE A 168 15.40 -1.83 11.47
C PHE A 168 16.47 -1.60 12.56
N GLY A 169 17.52 -0.82 12.27
CA GLY A 169 18.58 -0.50 13.22
C GLY A 169 18.08 0.22 14.48
N ARG A 170 16.93 0.92 14.39
CA ARG A 170 16.31 1.62 15.51
C ARG A 170 15.38 0.74 16.36
N PHE A 171 14.70 -0.21 15.77
CA PHE A 171 13.60 -0.94 16.42
C PHE A 171 13.77 -2.47 16.40
N GLY A 172 14.63 -2.99 15.52
CA GLY A 172 14.84 -4.43 15.38
C GLY A 172 15.87 -4.98 16.35
N ASP A 173 15.72 -6.25 16.65
CA ASP A 173 16.69 -7.04 17.43
C ASP A 173 17.39 -8.04 16.48
N ARG A 174 18.72 -7.89 16.32
CA ARG A 174 19.51 -8.73 15.42
C ARG A 174 19.69 -10.17 15.92
N SER A 175 19.38 -10.46 17.17
CA SER A 175 19.41 -11.82 17.73
C SER A 175 18.19 -12.65 17.34
N LEU A 176 17.12 -12.00 16.87
CA LEU A 176 15.84 -12.62 16.51
C LEU A 176 15.71 -12.83 15.00
N PRO A 177 15.04 -13.90 14.56
CA PRO A 177 14.66 -14.06 13.16
C PRO A 177 13.85 -12.86 12.64
N THR A 178 14.08 -12.50 11.37
CA THR A 178 13.39 -11.37 10.76
C THR A 178 12.47 -11.84 9.62
N LEU A 179 11.20 -11.48 9.71
CA LEU A 179 10.17 -11.75 8.71
C LEU A 179 9.83 -10.46 7.96
N ALA A 180 10.00 -10.47 6.64
CA ALA A 180 9.50 -9.42 5.76
C ALA A 180 8.07 -9.77 5.32
N SER A 181 7.08 -9.14 5.91
CA SER A 181 5.67 -9.37 5.63
C SER A 181 5.16 -8.47 4.52
N PHE A 182 4.62 -9.07 3.47
CA PHE A 182 4.00 -8.39 2.34
C PHE A 182 2.53 -8.79 2.20
N HIS A 183 1.72 -7.92 1.64
CA HIS A 183 0.33 -8.29 1.34
C HIS A 183 0.31 -9.43 0.31
N SER A 184 -0.41 -10.50 0.61
CA SER A 184 -0.56 -11.61 -0.33
C SER A 184 -1.41 -11.19 -1.53
N VAL A 185 -1.09 -11.78 -2.67
CA VAL A 185 -1.89 -11.66 -3.90
C VAL A 185 -2.18 -13.05 -4.47
N PRO A 186 -3.23 -13.21 -5.27
CA PRO A 186 -3.45 -14.45 -6.01
C PRO A 186 -2.24 -14.79 -6.89
N VAL A 187 -1.84 -16.07 -6.92
CA VAL A 187 -0.71 -16.55 -7.74
C VAL A 187 -0.87 -16.17 -9.21
N SER A 188 -2.12 -16.16 -9.71
CA SER A 188 -2.42 -15.73 -11.08
C SER A 188 -2.16 -14.25 -11.36
N GLN A 189 -2.21 -13.39 -10.35
CA GLN A 189 -1.84 -11.98 -10.46
C GLN A 189 -0.33 -11.78 -10.36
N ASP A 190 0.33 -12.54 -9.49
CA ASP A 190 1.79 -12.51 -9.35
C ASP A 190 2.51 -12.83 -10.66
N GLY A 191 2.05 -13.86 -11.39
CA GLY A 191 2.60 -14.23 -12.69
C GLY A 191 2.53 -13.12 -13.75
N LYS A 192 1.65 -12.12 -13.58
CA LYS A 192 1.52 -10.97 -14.48
C LYS A 192 2.41 -9.79 -14.11
N THR A 193 2.73 -9.65 -12.83
CA THR A 193 3.38 -8.45 -12.28
C THR A 193 4.81 -8.69 -11.80
N GLY A 194 5.17 -9.95 -11.52
CA GLY A 194 6.43 -10.29 -10.86
C GLY A 194 6.54 -9.75 -9.44
N TYR A 195 5.41 -9.50 -8.79
CA TYR A 195 5.33 -8.90 -7.46
C TYR A 195 6.15 -9.64 -6.42
N SER A 196 6.03 -10.98 -6.37
CA SER A 196 6.76 -11.80 -5.39
C SER A 196 8.29 -11.76 -5.60
N ALA A 197 8.75 -11.64 -6.83
CA ALA A 197 10.18 -11.47 -7.13
C ALA A 197 10.69 -10.12 -6.62
N GLN A 198 9.92 -9.05 -6.80
CA GLN A 198 10.24 -7.72 -6.27
C GLN A 198 10.27 -7.73 -4.73
N CYS A 199 9.31 -8.38 -4.07
CA CYS A 199 9.27 -8.54 -2.62
C CYS A 199 10.52 -9.26 -2.09
N ARG A 200 10.90 -10.38 -2.71
CA ARG A 200 12.13 -11.13 -2.35
C ARG A 200 13.39 -10.31 -2.58
N LYS A 201 13.44 -9.53 -3.66
CA LYS A 201 14.58 -8.63 -3.92
C LYS A 201 14.70 -7.56 -2.83
N THR A 202 13.57 -6.92 -2.44
CA THR A 202 13.57 -5.96 -1.33
C THR A 202 14.05 -6.60 -0.02
N ALA A 203 13.56 -7.80 0.32
CA ALA A 203 13.97 -8.52 1.54
C ALA A 203 15.48 -8.83 1.55
N GLY A 204 16.03 -9.32 0.44
CA GLY A 204 17.46 -9.60 0.32
C GLY A 204 18.32 -8.32 0.41
N LEU A 205 17.88 -7.22 -0.20
CA LEU A 205 18.58 -5.93 -0.10
C LEU A 205 18.52 -5.37 1.33
N LEU A 206 17.38 -5.51 2.01
CA LEU A 206 17.25 -5.15 3.42
C LEU A 206 18.17 -5.98 4.31
N ALA A 207 18.24 -7.31 4.10
CA ALA A 207 19.15 -8.19 4.83
C ALA A 207 20.60 -7.69 4.70
N SER A 208 21.05 -7.44 3.48
CA SER A 208 22.41 -6.93 3.21
C SER A 208 22.65 -5.56 3.85
N ALA A 209 21.72 -4.62 3.71
CA ALA A 209 21.88 -3.25 4.22
C ALA A 209 21.80 -3.16 5.76
N ALA A 210 21.02 -4.03 6.40
CA ALA A 210 20.88 -4.09 7.86
C ALA A 210 21.91 -5.03 8.53
N GLY A 211 22.73 -5.76 7.77
CA GLY A 211 23.69 -6.72 8.29
C GLY A 211 23.02 -7.93 8.95
N LEU A 212 21.92 -8.42 8.38
CA LEU A 212 21.19 -9.59 8.83
C LEU A 212 21.63 -10.82 8.05
N ALA A 213 21.69 -11.98 8.70
CA ALA A 213 22.04 -13.23 8.05
C ALA A 213 20.98 -13.65 7.03
N ASP A 214 19.71 -13.48 7.36
CA ASP A 214 18.56 -13.78 6.49
C ASP A 214 17.35 -12.91 6.85
N VAL A 215 16.47 -12.69 5.85
CA VAL A 215 15.16 -12.09 6.02
C VAL A 215 14.14 -12.92 5.25
N SER A 216 13.35 -13.69 5.97
CA SER A 216 12.36 -14.58 5.38
C SER A 216 11.14 -13.81 4.88
N VAL A 217 10.73 -14.06 3.63
CA VAL A 217 9.53 -13.45 3.05
C VAL A 217 8.28 -14.23 3.45
N VAL A 218 7.33 -13.53 4.05
CA VAL A 218 6.03 -14.07 4.44
C VAL A 218 4.89 -13.19 3.90
N TRP A 219 3.69 -13.74 3.87
CA TRP A 219 2.54 -13.11 3.25
C TRP A 219 1.40 -12.95 4.25
N GLN A 220 0.82 -11.74 4.32
CA GLN A 220 -0.31 -11.42 5.17
C GLN A 220 -1.60 -11.19 4.36
N SER A 221 -2.73 -11.11 5.05
CA SER A 221 -4.04 -10.75 4.48
C SER A 221 -4.50 -11.67 3.35
N GLN A 222 -4.19 -12.96 3.43
CA GLN A 222 -4.74 -13.95 2.51
C GLN A 222 -6.25 -14.03 2.68
N MET A 223 -6.99 -13.84 1.60
CA MET A 223 -8.44 -14.02 1.61
C MET A 223 -8.78 -15.48 1.34
N GLY A 224 -9.75 -16.03 2.05
CA GLY A 224 -10.29 -17.34 1.77
C GLY A 224 -10.95 -17.44 0.40
N GLY A 225 -11.37 -18.65 0.01
CA GLY A 225 -12.07 -18.91 -1.26
C GLY A 225 -11.24 -19.78 -2.20
N PRO A 226 -11.65 -19.91 -3.48
CA PRO A 226 -11.07 -20.87 -4.41
C PRO A 226 -9.71 -20.44 -5.00
N LEU A 227 -9.28 -19.20 -4.78
CA LEU A 227 -8.04 -18.68 -5.34
C LEU A 227 -6.84 -19.17 -4.52
N LYS A 228 -5.78 -19.59 -5.21
CA LYS A 228 -4.49 -19.88 -4.59
C LYS A 228 -3.74 -18.55 -4.37
N TRP A 229 -3.37 -18.30 -3.13
CA TRP A 229 -2.65 -17.10 -2.68
C TRP A 229 -1.15 -17.39 -2.52
N LEU A 230 -0.32 -16.35 -2.56
CA LEU A 230 1.10 -16.48 -2.21
C LEU A 230 1.25 -16.89 -0.75
N GLY A 231 2.25 -17.73 -0.46
CA GLY A 231 2.57 -18.24 0.87
C GLY A 231 4.08 -18.43 1.07
N PRO A 232 4.51 -18.79 2.30
CA PRO A 232 3.72 -19.10 3.50
C PRO A 232 3.06 -17.86 4.09
N SER A 233 1.98 -18.05 4.90
CA SER A 233 1.40 -16.93 5.64
C SER A 233 2.28 -16.51 6.81
N ALA A 234 2.22 -15.23 7.20
CA ALA A 234 2.97 -14.72 8.35
C ALA A 234 2.64 -15.51 9.62
N SER A 235 1.35 -15.78 9.87
CA SER A 235 0.90 -16.55 11.03
C SER A 235 1.41 -17.99 11.03
N ALA A 236 1.44 -18.66 9.88
CA ALA A 236 1.97 -20.03 9.80
C ALA A 236 3.47 -20.06 10.08
N GLU A 237 4.23 -19.09 9.59
CA GLU A 237 5.68 -19.03 9.83
C GLU A 237 6.01 -18.67 11.28
N ILE A 238 5.27 -17.74 11.88
CA ILE A 238 5.41 -17.44 13.32
C ILE A 238 5.10 -18.69 14.16
N GLY A 239 4.03 -19.42 13.85
CA GLY A 239 3.70 -20.68 14.52
C GLY A 239 4.79 -21.74 14.38
N ARG A 240 5.42 -21.87 13.20
CA ARG A 240 6.54 -22.78 12.97
C ARG A 240 7.77 -22.42 13.80
N LEU A 241 8.13 -21.13 13.85
CA LEU A 241 9.26 -20.63 14.65
C LEU A 241 9.00 -20.84 16.15
N SER A 242 7.80 -20.54 16.63
CA SER A 242 7.41 -20.79 18.04
C SER A 242 7.51 -22.28 18.39
N ALA A 243 7.04 -23.18 17.52
CA ALA A 243 7.16 -24.62 17.73
C ALA A 243 8.63 -25.12 17.74
N SER A 244 9.55 -24.34 17.16
CA SER A 244 11.00 -24.63 17.18
C SER A 244 11.72 -24.00 18.39
N GLY A 245 10.99 -23.41 19.36
CA GLY A 245 11.56 -22.80 20.56
C GLY A 245 12.08 -21.37 20.37
N VAL A 246 11.64 -20.67 19.32
CA VAL A 246 11.99 -19.25 19.11
C VAL A 246 11.05 -18.37 19.92
N ASP A 247 11.60 -17.57 20.84
CA ASP A 247 10.83 -16.74 21.79
C ASP A 247 10.33 -15.43 21.20
N GLY A 248 10.89 -14.97 20.08
CA GLY A 248 10.49 -13.72 19.45
C GLY A 248 10.92 -13.61 17.99
N VAL A 249 10.27 -12.72 17.25
CA VAL A 249 10.59 -12.43 15.84
C VAL A 249 10.52 -10.94 15.57
N ASN A 250 11.35 -10.44 14.67
CA ASN A 250 11.13 -9.14 14.05
C ASN A 250 10.13 -9.29 12.90
N VAL A 251 9.14 -8.41 12.83
CA VAL A 251 8.26 -8.29 11.67
C VAL A 251 8.46 -6.93 11.05
N VAL A 252 8.89 -6.89 9.79
CA VAL A 252 8.99 -5.67 8.98
C VAL A 252 8.00 -5.75 7.83
N CYS A 253 7.41 -4.61 7.45
CA CYS A 253 6.39 -4.54 6.41
C CYS A 253 6.84 -3.66 5.23
N PRO A 254 7.82 -4.10 4.41
CA PRO A 254 8.42 -3.24 3.38
C PRO A 254 7.49 -2.93 2.20
N GLY A 255 6.35 -3.58 2.08
CA GLY A 255 5.34 -3.28 1.06
C GLY A 255 4.49 -2.03 1.35
N PHE A 256 4.66 -1.41 2.53
CA PHE A 256 3.78 -0.35 3.02
C PHE A 256 4.61 0.89 3.37
N ALA A 257 4.50 1.93 2.55
CA ALA A 257 5.22 3.19 2.79
C ALA A 257 4.60 4.07 3.88
N CYS A 258 3.39 3.74 4.35
CA CYS A 258 2.70 4.40 5.45
C CYS A 258 2.03 3.37 6.36
N GLY A 259 1.93 3.67 7.66
CA GLY A 259 1.18 2.82 8.59
C GLY A 259 -0.32 2.78 8.25
N CYS A 260 -0.87 1.58 8.19
CA CYS A 260 -2.25 1.28 7.82
C CYS A 260 -2.79 0.11 8.67
N THR A 261 -3.98 -0.38 8.38
CA THR A 261 -4.58 -1.53 9.09
C THR A 261 -3.71 -2.78 9.00
N GLU A 262 -3.15 -3.02 7.84
CA GLU A 262 -2.31 -4.17 7.52
C GLU A 262 -0.98 -4.20 8.30
N THR A 263 -0.50 -3.04 8.75
CA THR A 263 0.78 -2.94 9.47
C THR A 263 0.63 -2.69 10.98
N LEU A 264 -0.56 -2.28 11.42
CA LEU A 264 -0.78 -1.85 12.81
C LEU A 264 -1.87 -2.67 13.53
N VAL A 265 -2.64 -3.49 12.80
CA VAL A 265 -3.72 -4.31 13.37
C VAL A 265 -3.59 -5.78 12.97
N GLU A 266 -3.24 -6.09 11.73
CA GLU A 266 -3.05 -7.44 11.21
C GLU A 266 -1.61 -7.92 11.44
#